data_ae56d3bfa25ea1a7a26e9c735450db96
#
_entry.id   ae56d3bfa25ea1a7a26e9c735450db96
#
_cell.length_a   1.000
_cell.length_b   1.000
_cell.length_c   1.000
_cell.angle_alpha   90.00
_cell.angle_beta   90.00
_cell.angle_gamma   90.00
#
_symmetry.space_group_name_H-M   'P 1'
#
loop_
_entity.id
_entity.type
_entity.pdbx_description
1 polymer ?
#
loop_
_entity_poly.entity_id
_entity_poly.type
_entity_poly.pdbx_seq_one_letter_code
_entity_poly.pdbx_strand_id
1 'polypeptide(L)'
;MYDNFTAVDRWTKKRVHCVYQALIVAISTRHADAVDIKFLVDGRQVWVALPHPAWVEYNRRTGRMITDPLAVEIAGHYLKTALESGEGVGREIYSLNVRETLNHLDAVVSEAESEPIAQG
;
A
#
# COMPACT_ATOMS: atom_id res chain seq x y z
N MET A 1 4.08 -8.04 6.98
CA MET A 1 3.00 -8.78 6.30
C MET A 1 2.90 -8.35 4.84
N TYR A 2 2.47 -7.13 4.57
CA TYR A 2 2.36 -6.66 3.18
C TYR A 2 3.65 -6.08 2.62
N ASP A 3 4.75 -6.22 3.33
CA ASP A 3 6.08 -5.92 2.82
C ASP A 3 6.65 -7.08 2.01
N ASN A 4 6.08 -8.26 2.17
CA ASN A 4 6.48 -9.46 1.46
C ASN A 4 5.28 -10.41 1.43
N PHE A 5 4.66 -10.52 0.27
CA PHE A 5 3.42 -11.29 0.15
C PHE A 5 3.28 -11.88 -1.25
N THR A 6 2.34 -12.80 -1.39
CA THR A 6 1.96 -13.33 -2.69
C THR A 6 0.53 -12.91 -3.00
N ALA A 7 0.25 -12.77 -4.28
CA ALA A 7 -1.10 -12.48 -4.77
C ALA A 7 -1.34 -13.34 -6.01
N VAL A 8 -2.60 -13.59 -6.31
CA VAL A 8 -2.97 -14.30 -7.53
C VAL A 8 -3.42 -13.26 -8.55
N ASP A 9 -2.65 -13.11 -9.61
CA ASP A 9 -3.00 -12.19 -10.69
C ASP A 9 -4.29 -12.65 -11.33
N ARG A 10 -5.26 -11.75 -11.39
CA ARG A 10 -6.59 -12.09 -11.88
C ARG A 10 -6.59 -12.57 -13.32
N TRP A 11 -5.74 -11.96 -14.13
CA TRP A 11 -5.78 -12.23 -15.58
C TRP A 11 -4.95 -13.45 -15.97
N THR A 12 -3.76 -13.58 -15.39
CA THR A 12 -2.88 -14.71 -15.68
C THR A 12 -3.19 -15.94 -14.84
N LYS A 13 -3.90 -15.76 -13.73
CA LYS A 13 -4.17 -16.80 -12.74
C LYS A 13 -2.91 -17.34 -12.08
N LYS A 14 -1.79 -16.65 -12.26
CA LYS A 14 -0.53 -17.06 -11.68
C LYS A 14 -0.33 -16.36 -10.34
N ARG A 15 0.34 -17.06 -9.43
CA ARG A 15 0.75 -16.47 -8.18
C ARG A 15 1.99 -15.63 -8.44
N VAL A 16 1.94 -14.37 -8.01
CA VAL A 16 3.07 -13.45 -8.11
C VAL A 16 3.57 -13.11 -6.73
N HIS A 17 4.88 -12.91 -6.60
CA HIS A 17 5.51 -12.57 -5.33
C HIS A 17 5.84 -11.08 -5.34
N CYS A 18 5.36 -10.38 -4.30
CA CYS A 18 5.52 -8.94 -4.16
C CYS A 18 6.41 -8.65 -2.95
N VAL A 19 7.48 -7.93 -3.18
CA VAL A 19 8.44 -7.60 -2.13
C VAL A 19 8.66 -6.10 -2.08
N TYR A 20 8.47 -5.51 -0.90
CA TYR A 20 8.79 -4.10 -0.69
C TYR A 20 10.28 -3.87 -0.89
N GLN A 21 10.62 -2.79 -1.57
CA GLN A 21 12.02 -2.46 -1.84
C GLN A 21 12.44 -1.10 -1.31
N ALA A 22 11.59 -0.07 -1.50
CA ALA A 22 11.99 1.28 -1.11
C ALA A 22 10.78 2.16 -0.86
N LEU A 23 10.97 3.15 0.02
CA LEU A 23 9.99 4.19 0.30
C LEU A 23 10.68 5.53 0.10
N ILE A 24 10.10 6.39 -0.73
CA ILE A 24 10.66 7.68 -1.06
C ILE A 24 9.60 8.75 -0.83
N VAL A 25 9.96 9.76 -0.05
CA VAL A 25 9.10 10.92 0.13
C VAL A 25 9.36 11.88 -1.01
N ALA A 26 8.40 11.99 -1.91
CA ALA A 26 8.52 12.86 -3.07
C ALA A 26 7.91 14.22 -2.75
N ILE A 27 8.71 15.27 -2.94
CA ILE A 27 8.24 16.64 -2.77
C ILE A 27 8.03 17.20 -4.17
N SER A 28 6.80 17.52 -4.51
CA SER A 28 6.47 18.09 -5.79
C SER A 28 6.21 19.58 -5.64
N THR A 29 6.81 20.37 -6.53
CA THR A 29 6.58 21.81 -6.54
C THR A 29 5.25 22.17 -7.19
N ARG A 30 4.63 21.25 -7.91
CA ARG A 30 3.41 21.52 -8.68
C ARG A 30 2.19 20.84 -8.12
N HIS A 31 2.37 19.76 -7.38
CA HIS A 31 1.30 18.94 -6.88
C HIS A 31 1.51 18.69 -5.40
N ALA A 32 0.53 18.09 -4.77
CA ALA A 32 0.66 17.69 -3.39
C ALA A 32 1.80 16.68 -3.25
N ASP A 33 2.46 16.72 -2.13
CA ASP A 33 3.52 15.77 -1.82
C ASP A 33 2.94 14.35 -1.76
N ALA A 34 3.75 13.40 -2.10
CA ALA A 34 3.38 11.99 -2.08
C ALA A 34 4.48 11.16 -1.46
N VAL A 35 4.10 10.02 -0.92
CA VAL A 35 5.03 9.00 -0.47
C VAL A 35 4.96 7.87 -1.50
N ASP A 36 6.06 7.62 -2.18
CA ASP A 36 6.14 6.61 -3.22
C ASP A 36 6.77 5.35 -2.65
N ILE A 37 6.06 4.25 -2.77
CA ILE A 37 6.51 2.96 -2.23
C ILE A 37 6.72 2.00 -3.38
N LYS A 38 7.94 1.47 -3.48
CA LYS A 38 8.34 0.60 -4.57
C LYS A 38 8.29 -0.85 -4.14
N PHE A 39 7.64 -1.65 -4.97
CA PHE A 39 7.61 -3.10 -4.83
C PHE A 39 8.24 -3.75 -6.05
N LEU A 40 8.79 -4.93 -5.85
CA LEU A 40 9.16 -5.81 -6.95
C LEU A 40 8.07 -6.89 -7.05
N VAL A 41 7.39 -6.93 -8.17
CA VAL A 41 6.36 -7.92 -8.45
C VAL A 41 6.94 -8.91 -9.44
N ASP A 42 7.37 -10.06 -8.95
CA ASP A 42 8.15 -11.04 -9.72
C ASP A 42 9.32 -10.37 -10.45
N GLY A 43 10.03 -9.48 -9.72
CA GLY A 43 11.18 -8.76 -10.25
C GLY A 43 10.86 -7.50 -11.04
N ARG A 44 9.59 -7.23 -11.35
CA ARG A 44 9.18 -6.02 -12.06
C ARG A 44 8.93 -4.90 -11.06
N GLN A 45 9.43 -3.72 -11.36
CA GLN A 45 9.24 -2.55 -10.48
C GLN A 45 7.82 -2.02 -10.58
N VAL A 46 7.17 -1.85 -9.43
CA VAL A 46 5.83 -1.27 -9.34
C VAL A 46 5.83 -0.26 -8.21
N TRP A 47 5.32 0.93 -8.48
CA TRP A 47 5.24 2.00 -7.51
C TRP A 47 3.81 2.21 -7.06
N VAL A 48 3.64 2.44 -5.76
CA VAL A 48 2.34 2.83 -5.18
C VAL A 48 2.54 4.18 -4.52
N ALA A 49 1.84 5.20 -5.00
CA ALA A 49 1.94 6.55 -4.48
C ALA A 49 0.79 6.83 -3.52
N LEU A 50 1.13 7.21 -2.29
CA LEU A 50 0.15 7.58 -1.27
C LEU A 50 0.19 9.10 -1.08
N PRO A 51 -0.96 9.79 -1.08
CA PRO A 51 -0.98 11.23 -0.97
C PRO A 51 -0.68 11.71 0.44
N HIS A 52 0.20 12.67 0.58
CA HIS A 52 0.57 13.21 1.88
C HIS A 52 -0.63 13.72 2.71
N PRO A 53 -1.67 14.31 2.11
CA PRO A 53 -2.84 14.71 2.89
C PRO A 53 -3.48 13.60 3.71
N ALA A 54 -3.26 12.32 3.36
CA ALA A 54 -3.76 11.21 4.16
C ALA A 54 -3.10 11.18 5.54
N TRP A 55 -1.82 11.55 5.62
CA TRP A 55 -1.10 11.68 6.90
C TRP A 55 -1.77 12.71 7.81
N VAL A 56 -2.09 13.86 7.22
CA VAL A 56 -2.74 14.95 7.95
C VAL A 56 -4.11 14.52 8.45
N GLU A 57 -4.89 13.90 7.57
CA GLU A 57 -6.25 13.48 7.93
C GLU A 57 -6.25 12.40 9.00
N TYR A 58 -5.35 11.43 8.90
CA TYR A 58 -5.25 10.36 9.89
C TYR A 58 -4.85 10.93 11.25
N ASN A 59 -3.89 11.86 11.28
CA ASN A 59 -3.49 12.49 12.52
C ASN A 59 -4.63 13.31 13.11
N ARG A 60 -5.40 14.00 12.28
CA ARG A 60 -6.54 14.78 12.73
C ARG A 60 -7.60 13.89 13.38
N ARG A 61 -7.83 12.69 12.81
CA ARG A 61 -8.87 11.78 13.30
C ARG A 61 -8.45 11.02 14.56
N THR A 62 -7.20 10.61 14.63
CA THR A 62 -6.76 9.66 15.64
C THR A 62 -5.68 10.18 16.57
N GLY A 63 -5.03 11.29 16.24
CA GLY A 63 -3.85 11.77 16.94
C GLY A 63 -2.61 10.94 16.69
N ARG A 64 -2.70 9.96 15.79
CA ARG A 64 -1.60 9.06 15.46
C ARG A 64 -0.98 9.43 14.13
N MET A 65 0.22 8.95 13.91
CA MET A 65 0.94 9.18 12.66
C MET A 65 1.03 7.89 11.86
N ILE A 66 1.00 8.05 10.53
CA ILE A 66 1.31 6.92 9.65
C ILE A 66 2.82 6.77 9.62
N THR A 67 3.30 5.69 10.21
CA THR A 67 4.73 5.37 10.20
C THR A 67 5.12 4.76 8.86
N ASP A 68 6.43 4.71 8.58
CA ASP A 68 6.90 4.09 7.34
C ASP A 68 6.44 2.63 7.22
N PRO A 69 6.58 1.79 8.26
CA PRO A 69 6.06 0.42 8.17
C PRO A 69 4.56 0.38 7.88
N LEU A 70 3.77 1.28 8.49
CA LEU A 70 2.34 1.30 8.22
C LEU A 70 2.06 1.74 6.78
N ALA A 71 2.81 2.70 6.24
CA ALA A 71 2.67 3.12 4.86
C ALA A 71 2.94 1.97 3.90
N VAL A 72 3.97 1.18 4.17
CA VAL A 72 4.28 -0.01 3.37
C VAL A 72 3.13 -1.02 3.41
N GLU A 73 2.54 -1.23 4.59
CA GLU A 73 1.40 -2.15 4.74
C GLU A 73 0.19 -1.66 3.95
N ILE A 74 -0.08 -0.35 3.98
CA ILE A 74 -1.19 0.25 3.22
C ILE A 74 -0.97 0.02 1.73
N ALA A 75 0.22 0.33 1.24
CA ALA A 75 0.55 0.22 -0.18
C ALA A 75 0.50 -1.24 -0.64
N GLY A 76 1.03 -2.15 0.17
CA GLY A 76 1.01 -3.58 -0.15
C GLY A 76 -0.40 -4.15 -0.16
N HIS A 77 -1.23 -3.76 0.79
CA HIS A 77 -2.63 -4.18 0.83
C HIS A 77 -3.37 -3.71 -0.42
N TYR A 78 -3.14 -2.46 -0.82
CA TYR A 78 -3.73 -1.95 -2.06
C TYR A 78 -3.24 -2.74 -3.27
N LEU A 79 -1.93 -2.98 -3.36
CA LEU A 79 -1.34 -3.68 -4.49
C LEU A 79 -1.91 -5.10 -4.62
N LYS A 80 -2.03 -5.80 -3.51
CA LYS A 80 -2.63 -7.13 -3.50
C LYS A 80 -4.06 -7.09 -4.01
N THR A 81 -4.85 -6.13 -3.52
CA THR A 81 -6.23 -5.96 -3.94
C THR A 81 -6.31 -5.67 -5.44
N ALA A 82 -5.45 -4.78 -5.94
CA ALA A 82 -5.45 -4.41 -7.35
C ALA A 82 -5.09 -5.60 -8.24
N LEU A 83 -4.08 -6.37 -7.85
CA LEU A 83 -3.67 -7.54 -8.62
C LEU A 83 -4.76 -8.61 -8.65
N GLU A 84 -5.40 -8.84 -7.51
CA GLU A 84 -6.43 -9.89 -7.40
C GLU A 84 -7.75 -9.47 -8.04
N SER A 85 -8.03 -8.18 -8.12
CA SER A 85 -9.21 -7.68 -8.81
C SER A 85 -8.99 -7.46 -10.29
N GLY A 86 -7.74 -7.45 -10.75
CA GLY A 86 -7.38 -7.19 -12.14
C GLY A 86 -7.34 -5.72 -12.49
N GLU A 87 -7.43 -4.84 -11.49
CA GLU A 87 -7.39 -3.41 -11.73
C GLU A 87 -5.99 -2.98 -12.17
N GLY A 88 -5.93 -2.30 -13.30
CA GLY A 88 -4.68 -1.70 -13.74
C GLY A 88 -3.56 -2.69 -14.03
N VAL A 89 -3.90 -3.89 -14.48
CA VAL A 89 -2.90 -4.90 -14.82
C VAL A 89 -1.87 -4.32 -15.78
N GLY A 90 -0.60 -4.55 -15.47
CA GLY A 90 0.50 -4.05 -16.29
C GLY A 90 0.94 -2.63 -15.95
N ARG A 91 0.29 -1.97 -15.02
CA ARG A 91 0.72 -0.64 -14.60
C ARG A 91 2.01 -0.72 -13.80
N GLU A 92 2.84 0.28 -13.98
CA GLU A 92 4.06 0.44 -13.19
C GLU A 92 3.84 1.40 -12.02
N ILE A 93 2.80 2.23 -12.07
CA ILE A 93 2.49 3.22 -11.05
C ILE A 93 0.99 3.18 -10.73
N TYR A 94 0.70 3.07 -9.44
CA TYR A 94 -0.64 3.21 -8.90
C TYR A 94 -0.66 4.43 -8.00
N SER A 95 -1.66 5.30 -8.14
CA SER A 95 -1.81 6.46 -7.27
C SER A 95 -3.13 6.37 -6.54
N LEU A 96 -3.07 6.46 -5.22
CA LEU A 96 -4.27 6.45 -4.38
C LEU A 96 -4.67 7.88 -4.05
N ASN A 97 -5.97 8.10 -3.88
CA ASN A 97 -6.43 9.33 -3.26
C ASN A 97 -6.48 9.16 -1.73
N VAL A 98 -6.82 10.23 -1.03
CA VAL A 98 -6.87 10.21 0.44
C VAL A 98 -7.85 9.16 0.95
N ARG A 99 -9.03 9.10 0.35
CA ARG A 99 -10.07 8.16 0.75
C ARG A 99 -9.63 6.72 0.59
N GLU A 100 -9.04 6.39 -0.54
CA GLU A 100 -8.52 5.05 -0.80
C GLU A 100 -7.43 4.69 0.20
N THR A 101 -6.52 5.62 0.44
CA THR A 101 -5.43 5.41 1.39
C THR A 101 -5.96 5.08 2.77
N LEU A 102 -6.92 5.86 3.25
CA LEU A 102 -7.48 5.64 4.58
C LEU A 102 -8.32 4.37 4.66
N ASN A 103 -9.01 4.02 3.59
CA ASN A 103 -9.75 2.76 3.55
C ASN A 103 -8.82 1.56 3.68
N HIS A 104 -7.69 1.58 2.96
CA HIS A 104 -6.72 0.50 3.07
C HIS A 104 -6.00 0.52 4.41
N LEU A 105 -5.77 1.71 4.97
CA LEU A 105 -5.22 1.82 6.31
C LEU A 105 -6.14 1.16 7.33
N ASP A 106 -7.43 1.47 7.27
CA ASP A 106 -8.40 0.89 8.19
C ASP A 106 -8.45 -0.63 8.08
N ALA A 107 -8.37 -1.15 6.85
CA ALA A 107 -8.35 -2.59 6.62
C ALA A 107 -7.11 -3.23 7.24
N VAL A 108 -5.95 -2.62 7.05
CA VAL A 108 -4.69 -3.14 7.60
C VAL A 108 -4.71 -3.14 9.12
N VAL A 109 -5.17 -2.06 9.72
CA VAL A 109 -5.27 -1.95 11.19
C VAL A 109 -6.27 -2.97 11.72
N SER A 110 -7.41 -3.12 11.06
CA SER A 110 -8.43 -4.09 11.45
C SER A 110 -7.92 -5.52 11.37
N GLU A 111 -7.16 -5.86 10.32
CA GLU A 111 -6.56 -7.17 10.19
C GLU A 111 -5.57 -7.46 11.31
N ALA A 112 -4.75 -6.46 11.65
CA ALA A 112 -3.78 -6.61 12.73
C ALA A 112 -4.47 -6.79 14.08
N GLU A 113 -5.57 -6.09 14.31
CA GLU A 113 -6.30 -6.18 15.57
C GLU A 113 -7.10 -7.47 15.71
N SER A 114 -7.58 -8.01 14.58
CA SER A 114 -8.36 -9.24 14.59
C SER A 114 -7.50 -10.50 14.53
N GLU A 115 -6.21 -10.34 14.26
CA GLU A 115 -5.30 -11.46 14.21
C GLU A 115 -5.21 -12.08 15.60
N PRO A 116 -5.40 -13.40 15.75
CA PRO A 116 -5.32 -14.02 17.05
C PRO A 116 -3.92 -13.80 17.61
N ILE A 117 -3.89 -13.26 18.79
CA ILE A 117 -2.65 -13.11 19.51
C ILE A 117 -2.15 -14.48 19.73
N ALA A 118 -1.21 -14.79 19.02
CA ALA A 118 -0.70 -16.11 19.02
C ALA A 118 -0.51 -16.54 20.41
N GLN A 119 -0.98 -16.57 20.53
CA GLN A 119 -1.06 -16.57 21.13
C GLN A 119 -0.52 -16.76 21.80
N GLY A 120 -0.62 -16.58 21.86
CA GLY A 120 0.13 -16.67 22.59
C GLY A 120 0.51 -16.85 23.36
#